data_4c4ab7f0dfc9018ac0d94143c8a21bd0
#
_entry.id   4c4ab7f0dfc9018ac0d94143c8a21bd0
#
_cell.length_a   1.000
_cell.length_b   1.000
_cell.length_c   1.000
_cell.angle_alpha   90.00
_cell.angle_beta   90.00
_cell.angle_gamma   90.00
#
_symmetry.space_group_name_H-M   'P 1'
#
loop_
_entity.id
_entity.type
_entity.pdbx_description
1 polymer ?
#
loop_
_entity_poly.entity_id
_entity_poly.type
_entity_poly.pdbx_seq_one_letter_code
_entity_poly.pdbx_strand_id
1 'polypeptide(L)'
;MPRSAGDVRSIEINGGDSLEYEVLGEGPPIVLIHGFLANRFTFSRQIEAFAKDYQLVLLNLRGCAGSNHTVPLNYGITTSDLEELTRVLDTENLESVNLFAHSSGGATAFALARNSPLRVDRIVLVEPTLIQLMPLPEYEKIASEHDDMAAVSKTKGAAEGLREVVAKGGGDAWAQLDKKKQDAALLSMAGCASFVGPHLRSINKTEVTEEDVKNLQSPALLFYGDRSYWWQKYVSVSFDQI
;
A
#
# COMPACT_ATOMS: atom_id res chain seq x y z
N MET A 1 8.76 -15.01 21.43
CA MET A 1 8.24 -14.19 22.54
C MET A 1 7.04 -13.44 22.01
N PRO A 2 6.00 -13.13 22.81
CA PRO A 2 4.94 -12.25 22.34
C PRO A 2 5.57 -10.89 22.00
N ARG A 3 5.18 -10.32 20.84
CA ARG A 3 5.54 -8.98 20.40
C ARG A 3 5.27 -7.99 21.55
N SER A 4 6.22 -7.09 21.86
CA SER A 4 5.91 -5.93 22.71
C SER A 4 4.78 -5.15 22.02
N ALA A 5 3.71 -4.87 22.74
CA ALA A 5 2.63 -4.05 22.21
C ALA A 5 3.19 -2.65 21.93
N GLY A 6 3.04 -2.19 20.68
CA GLY A 6 3.30 -0.80 20.34
C GLY A 6 2.18 0.11 20.86
N ASP A 7 2.39 1.40 20.79
CA ASP A 7 1.39 2.41 21.11
C ASP A 7 0.49 2.62 19.88
N VAL A 8 -0.76 2.17 19.99
CA VAL A 8 -1.76 2.33 18.91
C VAL A 8 -2.40 3.70 19.06
N ARG A 9 -2.27 4.52 18.04
CA ARG A 9 -2.70 5.91 17.94
C ARG A 9 -3.75 6.08 16.84
N SER A 10 -4.46 7.20 16.92
CA SER A 10 -5.39 7.61 15.89
C SER A 10 -5.29 9.12 15.68
N ILE A 11 -5.30 9.53 14.40
CA ILE A 11 -5.41 10.96 14.05
C ILE A 11 -6.73 11.21 13.33
N GLU A 12 -7.29 12.38 13.53
CA GLU A 12 -8.40 12.85 12.73
C GLU A 12 -7.90 13.26 11.35
N ILE A 13 -8.61 12.80 10.32
CA ILE A 13 -8.41 13.16 8.93
C ILE A 13 -9.64 13.88 8.38
N ASN A 14 -9.61 14.34 7.14
CA ASN A 14 -10.67 15.18 6.58
C ASN A 14 -12.08 14.59 6.75
N GLY A 15 -13.01 15.44 7.20
CA GLY A 15 -14.43 15.09 7.33
C GLY A 15 -14.83 14.35 8.60
N GLY A 16 -13.98 14.35 9.63
CA GLY A 16 -14.23 13.65 10.90
C GLY A 16 -13.90 12.16 10.85
N ASP A 17 -13.26 11.72 9.78
CA ASP A 17 -12.71 10.38 9.66
C ASP A 17 -11.43 10.23 10.49
N SER A 18 -11.00 9.01 10.76
CA SER A 18 -9.77 8.73 11.53
C SER A 18 -8.87 7.73 10.82
N LEU A 19 -7.57 7.91 10.99
CA LEU A 19 -6.54 6.98 10.57
C LEU A 19 -5.84 6.38 11.79
N GLU A 20 -5.84 5.05 11.89
CA GLU A 20 -5.14 4.32 12.94
C GLU A 20 -3.72 3.98 12.50
N TYR A 21 -2.77 4.10 13.40
CA TYR A 21 -1.39 3.66 13.21
C TYR A 21 -0.78 3.19 14.53
N GLU A 22 0.32 2.49 14.48
CA GLU A 22 1.02 1.99 15.67
C GLU A 22 2.46 2.48 15.65
N VAL A 23 2.94 2.96 16.80
CA VAL A 23 4.34 3.37 17.00
C VAL A 23 5.00 2.43 17.98
N LEU A 24 6.19 1.91 17.65
CA LEU A 24 6.97 1.06 18.54
C LEU A 24 8.47 1.15 18.23
N GLY A 25 9.29 0.81 19.22
CA GLY A 25 10.75 0.92 19.11
C GLY A 25 11.25 2.36 19.26
N GLU A 26 12.56 2.53 19.24
CA GLU A 26 13.26 3.81 19.35
C GLU A 26 14.40 3.86 18.33
N GLY A 27 14.79 5.05 17.92
CA GLY A 27 15.88 5.25 16.95
C GLY A 27 15.41 5.96 15.67
N PRO A 28 16.17 5.87 14.57
CA PRO A 28 15.78 6.48 13.29
C PRO A 28 14.42 5.96 12.81
N PRO A 29 13.50 6.81 12.33
CA PRO A 29 12.15 6.39 11.99
C PRO A 29 12.10 5.59 10.69
N ILE A 30 11.31 4.51 10.71
CA ILE A 30 10.88 3.76 9.53
C ILE A 30 9.36 3.75 9.49
N VAL A 31 8.77 4.23 8.41
CA VAL A 31 7.34 4.12 8.15
C VAL A 31 7.06 2.90 7.28
N LEU A 32 6.20 2.02 7.76
CA LEU A 32 5.80 0.79 7.06
C LEU A 32 4.41 0.98 6.45
N ILE A 33 4.33 0.90 5.11
CA ILE A 33 3.13 1.18 4.33
C ILE A 33 2.70 -0.08 3.61
N HIS A 34 1.58 -0.66 4.06
CA HIS A 34 1.06 -1.90 3.47
C HIS A 34 0.37 -1.67 2.12
N GLY A 35 0.14 -2.74 1.39
CA GLY A 35 -0.60 -2.74 0.14
C GLY A 35 -2.12 -2.79 0.33
N PHE A 36 -2.86 -2.73 -0.78
CA PHE A 36 -4.31 -2.85 -0.79
C PHE A 36 -4.78 -4.18 -0.17
N LEU A 37 -5.92 -4.16 0.52
CA LEU A 37 -6.52 -5.29 1.24
C LEU A 37 -5.68 -5.84 2.40
N ALA A 38 -4.62 -5.15 2.80
CA ALA A 38 -3.75 -5.52 3.89
C ALA A 38 -3.93 -4.59 5.10
N ASN A 39 -3.05 -4.66 6.06
CA ASN A 39 -3.00 -3.80 7.24
C ASN A 39 -1.59 -3.84 7.86
N ARG A 40 -1.36 -3.12 8.95
CA ARG A 40 -0.06 -3.07 9.64
C ARG A 40 0.54 -4.44 10.00
N PHE A 41 -0.27 -5.48 10.17
CA PHE A 41 0.21 -6.83 10.49
C PHE A 41 0.89 -7.53 9.32
N THR A 42 0.83 -6.98 8.10
CA THR A 42 1.60 -7.45 6.94
C THR A 42 3.08 -7.59 7.26
N PHE A 43 3.61 -6.68 8.08
CA PHE A 43 5.02 -6.61 8.44
C PHE A 43 5.38 -7.33 9.74
N SER A 44 4.50 -8.18 10.28
CA SER A 44 4.66 -8.82 11.59
C SER A 44 5.99 -9.57 11.77
N ARG A 45 6.56 -10.10 10.68
CA ARG A 45 7.86 -10.80 10.70
C ARG A 45 9.06 -9.85 10.74
N GLN A 46 8.93 -8.63 10.18
CA GLN A 46 9.97 -7.62 10.12
C GLN A 46 10.03 -6.80 11.41
N ILE A 47 8.88 -6.60 12.06
CA ILE A 47 8.75 -5.73 13.24
C ILE A 47 9.72 -6.10 14.34
N GLU A 48 9.81 -7.38 14.72
CA GLU A 48 10.70 -7.83 15.81
C GLU A 48 12.18 -7.51 15.55
N ALA A 49 12.59 -7.58 14.28
CA ALA A 49 13.96 -7.29 13.88
C ALA A 49 14.21 -5.78 13.83
N PHE A 50 13.31 -5.02 13.21
CA PHE A 50 13.50 -3.59 12.99
C PHE A 50 13.33 -2.78 14.26
N ALA A 51 12.39 -3.12 15.15
CA ALA A 51 12.12 -2.38 16.38
C ALA A 51 13.26 -2.41 17.41
N LYS A 52 14.32 -3.16 17.16
CA LYS A 52 15.53 -3.17 18.01
C LYS A 52 16.36 -1.91 17.84
N ASP A 53 16.39 -1.36 16.63
CA ASP A 53 17.30 -0.29 16.24
C ASP A 53 16.57 0.92 15.63
N TYR A 54 15.25 0.78 15.39
CA TYR A 54 14.44 1.80 14.71
C TYR A 54 13.13 2.07 15.43
N GLN A 55 12.68 3.33 15.36
CA GLN A 55 11.29 3.66 15.64
C GLN A 55 10.44 3.27 14.43
N LEU A 56 9.46 2.42 14.63
CA LEU A 56 8.55 1.97 13.58
C LEU A 56 7.22 2.70 13.66
N VAL A 57 6.76 3.22 12.53
CA VAL A 57 5.41 3.76 12.35
C VAL A 57 4.67 2.86 11.36
N LEU A 58 3.71 2.10 11.86
CA LEU A 58 2.95 1.10 11.08
C LEU A 58 1.57 1.66 10.78
N LEU A 59 1.34 2.01 9.54
CA LEU A 59 0.05 2.56 9.12
C LEU A 59 -1.01 1.46 8.97
N ASN A 60 -2.26 1.81 9.26
CA ASN A 60 -3.44 1.21 8.66
C ASN A 60 -4.03 2.22 7.70
N LEU A 61 -3.82 2.00 6.40
CA LEU A 61 -4.40 2.87 5.37
C LEU A 61 -5.93 2.90 5.50
N ARG A 62 -6.55 3.94 4.96
CA ARG A 62 -8.01 4.10 4.96
C ARG A 62 -8.71 2.84 4.45
N GLY A 63 -9.81 2.47 5.11
CA GLY A 63 -10.53 1.24 4.84
C GLY A 63 -9.97 -0.01 5.52
N CYS A 64 -8.82 0.07 6.19
CA CYS A 64 -8.13 -1.08 6.76
C CYS A 64 -8.09 -1.04 8.29
N ALA A 65 -8.28 -2.21 8.92
CA ALA A 65 -8.24 -2.42 10.36
C ALA A 65 -9.07 -1.36 11.15
N GLY A 66 -8.45 -0.60 12.05
CA GLY A 66 -9.12 0.43 12.86
C GLY A 66 -9.27 1.80 12.19
N SER A 67 -8.78 1.97 10.95
CA SER A 67 -8.97 3.21 10.19
C SER A 67 -10.38 3.31 9.61
N ASN A 68 -10.87 4.55 9.42
CA ASN A 68 -12.20 4.80 8.89
C ASN A 68 -12.39 4.20 7.48
N HIS A 69 -13.61 3.75 7.21
CA HIS A 69 -13.99 3.07 5.97
C HIS A 69 -14.76 3.97 4.98
N THR A 70 -14.86 5.27 5.24
CA THR A 70 -15.47 6.21 4.31
C THR A 70 -14.55 6.47 3.11
N VAL A 71 -15.07 6.22 1.91
CA VAL A 71 -14.34 6.49 0.66
C VAL A 71 -14.49 7.97 0.29
N PRO A 72 -13.38 8.74 0.22
CA PRO A 72 -13.46 10.13 -0.26
C PRO A 72 -13.96 10.20 -1.70
N LEU A 73 -14.65 11.28 -2.05
CA LEU A 73 -15.21 11.49 -3.40
C LEU A 73 -14.13 11.38 -4.50
N ASN A 74 -12.95 11.94 -4.23
CA ASN A 74 -11.80 11.96 -5.15
C ASN A 74 -10.64 11.13 -4.58
N TYR A 75 -10.93 9.92 -4.10
CA TYR A 75 -9.91 9.05 -3.53
C TYR A 75 -8.78 8.75 -4.52
N GLY A 76 -7.54 8.84 -4.04
CA GLY A 76 -6.34 8.48 -4.78
C GLY A 76 -5.20 8.03 -3.86
N ILE A 77 -4.49 6.97 -4.25
CA ILE A 77 -3.34 6.44 -3.49
C ILE A 77 -2.16 7.42 -3.42
N THR A 78 -1.98 8.23 -4.45
CA THR A 78 -0.93 9.27 -4.51
C THR A 78 -1.44 10.67 -4.14
N THR A 79 -2.67 10.77 -3.67
CA THR A 79 -3.27 12.01 -3.17
C THR A 79 -3.79 11.81 -1.76
N SER A 80 -4.92 11.09 -1.58
CA SER A 80 -5.53 10.90 -0.26
C SER A 80 -4.63 10.13 0.71
N ASP A 81 -4.08 8.98 0.29
CA ASP A 81 -3.20 8.20 1.17
C ASP A 81 -1.87 8.93 1.43
N LEU A 82 -1.38 9.71 0.45
CA LEU A 82 -0.20 10.56 0.62
C LEU A 82 -0.46 11.70 1.62
N GLU A 83 -1.61 12.36 1.54
CA GLU A 83 -2.00 13.40 2.51
C GLU A 83 -2.08 12.83 3.93
N GLU A 84 -2.69 11.66 4.08
CA GLU A 84 -2.82 10.96 5.36
C GLU A 84 -1.47 10.54 5.93
N LEU A 85 -0.58 9.97 5.10
CA LEU A 85 0.80 9.68 5.46
C LEU A 85 1.51 10.95 5.96
N THR A 86 1.40 12.05 5.21
CA THR A 86 2.04 13.33 5.58
C THR A 86 1.53 13.82 6.93
N ARG A 87 0.23 13.74 7.20
CA ARG A 87 -0.36 14.10 8.49
C ARG A 87 0.17 13.26 9.65
N VAL A 88 0.38 11.95 9.44
CA VAL A 88 1.00 11.09 10.47
C VAL A 88 2.42 11.56 10.76
N LEU A 89 3.23 11.84 9.72
CA LEU A 89 4.59 12.34 9.89
C LEU A 89 4.62 13.66 10.68
N ASP A 90 3.71 14.58 10.36
CA ASP A 90 3.62 15.88 11.04
C ASP A 90 3.17 15.73 12.49
N THR A 91 2.20 14.84 12.77
CA THR A 91 1.71 14.57 14.13
C THR A 91 2.81 13.97 15.01
N GLU A 92 3.64 13.10 14.43
CA GLU A 92 4.77 12.47 15.14
C GLU A 92 6.04 13.34 15.13
N ASN A 93 6.00 14.55 14.55
CA ASN A 93 7.13 15.46 14.39
C ASN A 93 8.33 14.81 13.68
N LEU A 94 8.05 13.98 12.68
CA LEU A 94 9.06 13.29 11.86
C LEU A 94 9.42 14.15 10.67
N GLU A 95 10.57 14.82 10.71
CA GLU A 95 11.04 15.69 9.63
C GLU A 95 11.50 14.89 8.41
N SER A 96 12.23 13.79 8.64
CA SER A 96 12.69 12.87 7.62
C SER A 96 12.56 11.42 8.10
N VAL A 97 12.24 10.49 7.18
CA VAL A 97 11.97 9.08 7.50
C VAL A 97 12.57 8.14 6.45
N ASN A 98 12.81 6.91 6.87
CA ASN A 98 12.96 5.80 5.94
C ASN A 98 11.57 5.23 5.63
N LEU A 99 11.34 4.82 4.37
CA LEU A 99 10.10 4.20 3.94
C LEU A 99 10.31 2.72 3.63
N PHE A 100 9.42 1.87 4.12
CA PHE A 100 9.36 0.45 3.74
C PHE A 100 7.93 0.16 3.28
N ALA A 101 7.73 -0.01 1.99
CA ALA A 101 6.40 -0.02 1.40
C ALA A 101 6.16 -1.24 0.50
N HIS A 102 4.95 -1.79 0.55
CA HIS A 102 4.55 -2.94 -0.24
C HIS A 102 3.42 -2.60 -1.20
N SER A 103 3.51 -3.08 -2.44
CA SER A 103 2.44 -3.01 -3.44
C SER A 103 1.94 -1.58 -3.67
N SER A 104 0.64 -1.29 -3.53
CA SER A 104 0.08 0.05 -3.69
C SER A 104 0.60 1.07 -2.66
N GLY A 105 0.98 0.62 -1.46
CA GLY A 105 1.72 1.45 -0.51
C GLY A 105 3.06 1.94 -1.08
N GLY A 106 3.66 1.18 -2.00
CA GLY A 106 4.85 1.57 -2.74
C GLY A 106 4.61 2.77 -3.65
N ALA A 107 3.43 2.90 -4.26
CA ALA A 107 3.08 4.08 -5.04
C ALA A 107 2.91 5.33 -4.15
N THR A 108 2.28 5.17 -2.97
CA THR A 108 2.18 6.25 -1.97
C THR A 108 3.57 6.69 -1.47
N ALA A 109 4.44 5.72 -1.15
CA ALA A 109 5.81 6.00 -0.71
C ALA A 109 6.63 6.71 -1.79
N PHE A 110 6.55 6.26 -3.04
CA PHE A 110 7.21 6.89 -4.17
C PHE A 110 6.71 8.33 -4.37
N ALA A 111 5.40 8.55 -4.26
CA ALA A 111 4.82 9.89 -4.36
C ALA A 111 5.34 10.83 -3.26
N LEU A 112 5.51 10.37 -2.02
CA LEU A 112 6.13 11.17 -0.97
C LEU A 112 7.58 11.52 -1.31
N ALA A 113 8.38 10.53 -1.72
CA ALA A 113 9.79 10.73 -2.05
C ALA A 113 9.98 11.71 -3.25
N ARG A 114 9.09 11.62 -4.24
CA ARG A 114 9.08 12.54 -5.40
C ARG A 114 8.67 13.96 -5.02
N ASN A 115 7.57 14.11 -4.27
CA ASN A 115 6.94 15.40 -4.01
C ASN A 115 7.60 16.15 -2.84
N SER A 116 8.24 15.43 -1.92
CA SER A 116 8.85 15.97 -0.70
C SER A 116 10.18 15.26 -0.40
N PRO A 117 11.19 15.40 -1.29
CA PRO A 117 12.42 14.60 -1.22
C PRO A 117 13.19 14.77 0.11
N LEU A 118 13.10 15.93 0.74
CA LEU A 118 13.74 16.18 2.04
C LEU A 118 13.08 15.43 3.20
N ARG A 119 11.88 14.87 2.98
CA ARG A 119 11.15 14.07 3.97
C ARG A 119 11.50 12.58 3.92
N VAL A 120 12.32 12.14 2.94
CA VAL A 120 12.62 10.72 2.73
C VAL A 120 14.12 10.48 2.63
N ASP A 121 14.69 9.81 3.63
CA ASP A 121 16.11 9.46 3.63
C ASP A 121 16.41 8.28 2.70
N ARG A 122 15.62 7.23 2.78
CA ARG A 122 15.73 6.01 1.97
C ARG A 122 14.37 5.40 1.73
N ILE A 123 14.21 4.69 0.61
CA ILE A 123 12.98 4.02 0.26
C ILE A 123 13.23 2.56 -0.11
N VAL A 124 12.50 1.65 0.54
CA VAL A 124 12.44 0.23 0.18
C VAL A 124 11.07 -0.06 -0.41
N LEU A 125 11.05 -0.51 -1.64
CA LEU A 125 9.84 -0.84 -2.39
C LEU A 125 9.77 -2.35 -2.63
N VAL A 126 8.73 -2.98 -2.10
CA VAL A 126 8.46 -4.41 -2.30
C VAL A 126 7.30 -4.54 -3.27
N GLU A 127 7.58 -5.00 -4.49
CA GLU A 127 6.57 -5.18 -5.55
C GLU A 127 5.67 -3.95 -5.76
N PRO A 128 6.25 -2.75 -5.97
CA PRO A 128 5.47 -1.51 -6.02
C PRO A 128 4.49 -1.52 -7.19
N THR A 129 3.30 -0.96 -6.97
CA THR A 129 2.27 -0.85 -8.01
C THR A 129 2.47 0.45 -8.82
N LEU A 130 3.52 0.49 -9.63
CA LEU A 130 3.88 1.59 -10.53
C LEU A 130 3.71 1.15 -11.99
N ILE A 131 2.51 0.68 -12.34
CA ILE A 131 2.20 0.05 -13.63
C ILE A 131 2.41 1.00 -14.82
N GLN A 132 2.46 2.29 -14.59
CA GLN A 132 2.72 3.33 -15.61
C GLN A 132 4.15 3.26 -16.18
N LEU A 133 5.07 2.58 -15.48
CA LEU A 133 6.44 2.33 -15.97
C LEU A 133 6.52 1.13 -16.94
N MET A 134 5.40 0.47 -17.19
CA MET A 134 5.30 -0.62 -18.15
C MET A 134 5.10 -0.07 -19.57
N PRO A 135 5.53 -0.80 -20.62
CA PRO A 135 5.14 -0.48 -21.98
C PRO A 135 3.62 -0.43 -22.12
N LEU A 136 3.16 0.43 -23.05
CA LEU A 136 1.73 0.74 -23.19
C LEU A 136 0.82 -0.49 -23.33
N PRO A 137 1.13 -1.54 -24.13
CA PRO A 137 0.26 -2.71 -24.24
C PRO A 137 0.09 -3.48 -22.93
N GLU A 138 1.15 -3.62 -22.15
CA GLU A 138 1.14 -4.30 -20.85
C GLU A 138 0.40 -3.49 -19.81
N TYR A 139 0.61 -2.17 -19.78
CA TYR A 139 -0.13 -1.25 -18.94
C TYR A 139 -1.64 -1.31 -19.25
N GLU A 140 -2.04 -1.20 -20.52
CA GLU A 140 -3.45 -1.23 -20.93
C GLU A 140 -4.13 -2.54 -20.54
N LYS A 141 -3.43 -3.66 -20.64
CA LYS A 141 -3.93 -4.96 -20.20
C LYS A 141 -4.24 -4.96 -18.70
N ILE A 142 -3.31 -4.53 -17.85
CA ILE A 142 -3.51 -4.50 -16.40
C ILE A 142 -4.57 -3.47 -16.02
N ALA A 143 -4.57 -2.30 -16.64
CA ALA A 143 -5.56 -1.27 -16.41
C ALA A 143 -6.99 -1.76 -16.75
N SER A 144 -7.15 -2.49 -17.84
CA SER A 144 -8.42 -3.12 -18.23
C SER A 144 -8.86 -4.18 -17.19
N GLU A 145 -7.95 -5.03 -16.72
CA GLU A 145 -8.27 -6.01 -15.68
C GLU A 145 -8.71 -5.33 -14.36
N HIS A 146 -8.09 -4.20 -13.99
CA HIS A 146 -8.50 -3.38 -12.86
C HIS A 146 -9.90 -2.79 -13.04
N ASP A 147 -10.21 -2.29 -14.24
CA ASP A 147 -11.52 -1.70 -14.55
C ASP A 147 -12.62 -2.77 -14.52
N ASP A 148 -12.36 -3.98 -15.02
CA ASP A 148 -13.28 -5.13 -14.95
C ASP A 148 -13.58 -5.50 -13.49
N MET A 149 -12.56 -5.61 -12.65
CA MET A 149 -12.74 -5.89 -11.21
C MET A 149 -13.48 -4.76 -10.51
N ALA A 150 -13.19 -3.50 -10.84
CA ALA A 150 -13.90 -2.34 -10.31
C ALA A 150 -15.38 -2.33 -10.75
N ALA A 151 -15.68 -2.77 -11.97
CA ALA A 151 -17.04 -2.90 -12.47
C ALA A 151 -17.86 -3.97 -11.71
N VAL A 152 -17.23 -5.07 -11.31
CA VAL A 152 -17.88 -6.08 -10.45
C VAL A 152 -18.30 -5.45 -9.12
N SER A 153 -17.43 -4.68 -8.47
CA SER A 153 -17.77 -3.97 -7.24
C SER A 153 -18.95 -3.01 -7.41
N LYS A 154 -19.03 -2.33 -8.54
CA LYS A 154 -20.11 -1.40 -8.85
C LYS A 154 -21.45 -2.11 -9.15
N THR A 155 -21.42 -3.22 -9.88
CA THR A 155 -22.63 -3.89 -10.41
C THR A 155 -23.17 -4.97 -9.49
N LYS A 156 -22.31 -5.67 -8.77
CA LYS A 156 -22.65 -6.81 -7.88
C LYS A 156 -22.46 -6.49 -6.41
N GLY A 157 -21.92 -5.30 -6.09
CA GLY A 157 -21.68 -4.84 -4.73
C GLY A 157 -20.25 -5.07 -4.23
N ALA A 158 -19.89 -4.33 -3.18
CA ALA A 158 -18.54 -4.26 -2.64
C ALA A 158 -17.96 -5.62 -2.21
N ALA A 159 -18.77 -6.47 -1.58
CA ALA A 159 -18.35 -7.79 -1.14
C ALA A 159 -17.97 -8.72 -2.32
N GLU A 160 -18.71 -8.66 -3.43
CA GLU A 160 -18.40 -9.45 -4.60
C GLU A 160 -17.18 -8.90 -5.34
N GLY A 161 -17.02 -7.57 -5.40
CA GLY A 161 -15.80 -6.94 -5.88
C GLY A 161 -14.56 -7.37 -5.09
N LEU A 162 -14.67 -7.45 -3.75
CA LEU A 162 -13.60 -7.95 -2.90
C LEU A 162 -13.24 -9.41 -3.24
N ARG A 163 -14.24 -10.29 -3.40
CA ARG A 163 -14.03 -11.70 -3.78
C ARG A 163 -13.29 -11.82 -5.11
N GLU A 164 -13.69 -11.04 -6.09
CA GLU A 164 -13.08 -11.04 -7.43
C GLU A 164 -11.60 -10.65 -7.38
N VAL A 165 -11.28 -9.54 -6.68
CA VAL A 165 -9.89 -9.08 -6.54
C VAL A 165 -9.03 -10.09 -5.81
N VAL A 166 -9.53 -10.66 -4.69
CA VAL A 166 -8.77 -11.63 -3.89
C VAL A 166 -8.58 -12.93 -4.68
N ALA A 167 -9.57 -13.37 -5.45
CA ALA A 167 -9.47 -14.57 -6.27
C ALA A 167 -8.43 -14.40 -7.39
N LYS A 168 -8.46 -13.29 -8.10
CA LYS A 168 -7.49 -12.97 -9.16
C LYS A 168 -6.10 -12.71 -8.57
N GLY A 169 -6.01 -11.84 -7.55
CA GLY A 169 -4.76 -11.47 -6.90
C GLY A 169 -4.10 -12.60 -6.11
N GLY A 170 -4.83 -13.57 -5.61
CA GLY A 170 -4.29 -14.73 -4.89
C GLY A 170 -3.94 -15.92 -5.77
N GLY A 171 -4.44 -15.96 -7.01
CA GLY A 171 -4.16 -17.00 -7.98
C GLY A 171 -4.28 -18.43 -7.42
N ASP A 172 -3.32 -19.29 -7.77
CA ASP A 172 -3.28 -20.68 -7.32
C ASP A 172 -3.22 -20.82 -5.78
N ALA A 173 -2.53 -19.90 -5.11
CA ALA A 173 -2.45 -19.93 -3.64
C ALA A 173 -3.82 -19.73 -3.00
N TRP A 174 -4.63 -18.83 -3.55
CA TRP A 174 -6.02 -18.64 -3.12
C TRP A 174 -6.89 -19.86 -3.44
N ALA A 175 -6.78 -20.39 -4.64
CA ALA A 175 -7.57 -21.54 -5.10
C ALA A 175 -7.31 -22.83 -4.28
N GLN A 176 -6.12 -22.96 -3.70
CA GLN A 176 -5.75 -24.10 -2.84
C GLN A 176 -6.26 -23.97 -1.41
N LEU A 177 -6.72 -22.80 -0.98
CA LEU A 177 -7.31 -22.65 0.35
C LEU A 177 -8.68 -23.32 0.41
N ASP A 178 -8.94 -24.02 1.53
CA ASP A 178 -10.29 -24.49 1.82
C ASP A 178 -11.26 -23.30 2.05
N LYS A 179 -12.55 -23.56 1.88
CA LYS A 179 -13.58 -22.51 1.97
C LYS A 179 -13.55 -21.76 3.31
N LYS A 180 -13.27 -22.45 4.41
CA LYS A 180 -13.22 -21.82 5.75
C LYS A 180 -12.10 -20.79 5.84
N LYS A 181 -10.93 -21.09 5.27
CA LYS A 181 -9.79 -20.15 5.22
C LYS A 181 -10.07 -18.99 4.27
N GLN A 182 -10.68 -19.26 3.10
CA GLN A 182 -11.12 -18.20 2.18
C GLN A 182 -12.12 -17.26 2.86
N ASP A 183 -13.14 -17.78 3.52
CA ASP A 183 -14.15 -16.97 4.22
C ASP A 183 -13.52 -16.16 5.37
N ALA A 184 -12.60 -16.74 6.13
CA ALA A 184 -11.89 -16.03 7.20
C ALA A 184 -11.00 -14.90 6.64
N ALA A 185 -10.30 -15.13 5.53
CA ALA A 185 -9.51 -14.11 4.87
C ALA A 185 -10.39 -12.96 4.34
N LEU A 186 -11.49 -13.28 3.65
CA LEU A 186 -12.43 -12.27 3.17
C LEU A 186 -13.04 -11.45 4.32
N LEU A 187 -13.36 -12.09 5.44
CA LEU A 187 -13.86 -11.40 6.62
C LEU A 187 -12.82 -10.41 7.18
N SER A 188 -11.55 -10.79 7.22
CA SER A 188 -10.47 -9.91 7.68
C SER A 188 -10.25 -8.69 6.78
N MET A 189 -10.63 -8.77 5.51
CA MET A 189 -10.53 -7.72 4.50
C MET A 189 -11.84 -6.95 4.27
N ALA A 190 -12.93 -7.33 4.96
CA ALA A 190 -14.28 -6.80 4.68
C ALA A 190 -14.36 -5.27 4.79
N GLY A 191 -13.59 -4.65 5.69
CA GLY A 191 -13.48 -3.19 5.81
C GLY A 191 -12.99 -2.50 4.54
N CYS A 192 -12.14 -3.18 3.75
CA CYS A 192 -11.59 -2.63 2.51
C CYS A 192 -12.55 -2.77 1.32
N ALA A 193 -13.68 -3.47 1.46
CA ALA A 193 -14.53 -3.82 0.32
C ALA A 193 -15.07 -2.60 -0.45
N SER A 194 -15.44 -1.51 0.23
CA SER A 194 -15.91 -0.27 -0.39
C SER A 194 -14.82 0.44 -1.20
N PHE A 195 -13.55 0.17 -0.89
CA PHE A 195 -12.39 0.76 -1.58
C PHE A 195 -11.97 0.01 -2.84
N VAL A 196 -12.48 -1.21 -3.11
CA VAL A 196 -12.06 -2.02 -4.27
C VAL A 196 -12.09 -1.23 -5.57
N GLY A 197 -13.24 -0.72 -5.95
CA GLY A 197 -13.35 0.03 -7.20
C GLY A 197 -12.56 1.36 -7.21
N PRO A 198 -12.68 2.21 -6.18
CA PRO A 198 -11.90 3.45 -6.09
C PRO A 198 -10.40 3.21 -6.11
N HIS A 199 -9.89 2.22 -5.38
CA HIS A 199 -8.47 1.91 -5.29
C HIS A 199 -7.88 1.45 -6.62
N LEU A 200 -8.51 0.48 -7.30
CA LEU A 200 -8.07 0.00 -8.60
C LEU A 200 -8.05 1.12 -9.65
N ARG A 201 -9.09 1.95 -9.69
CA ARG A 201 -9.10 3.13 -10.58
C ARG A 201 -8.03 4.15 -10.23
N SER A 202 -7.70 4.30 -8.95
CA SER A 202 -6.62 5.18 -8.52
C SER A 202 -5.25 4.67 -8.97
N ILE A 203 -5.00 3.36 -8.92
CA ILE A 203 -3.79 2.75 -9.48
C ILE A 203 -3.66 3.12 -10.96
N ASN A 204 -4.73 2.91 -11.75
CA ASN A 204 -4.72 3.21 -13.17
C ASN A 204 -4.46 4.70 -13.49
N LYS A 205 -4.82 5.60 -12.57
CA LYS A 205 -4.67 7.07 -12.72
C LYS A 205 -3.41 7.63 -12.05
N THR A 206 -2.61 6.80 -11.42
CA THR A 206 -1.35 7.25 -10.83
C THR A 206 -0.43 7.79 -11.94
N GLU A 207 0.10 8.99 -11.73
CA GLU A 207 1.03 9.61 -12.67
C GLU A 207 2.46 9.36 -12.21
N VAL A 208 3.15 8.46 -12.91
CA VAL A 208 4.57 8.15 -12.70
C VAL A 208 5.22 7.97 -14.06
N THR A 209 6.36 8.64 -14.24
CA THR A 209 7.16 8.59 -15.46
C THR A 209 8.57 8.07 -15.18
N GLU A 210 9.30 7.67 -16.22
CA GLU A 210 10.74 7.37 -16.11
C GLU A 210 11.55 8.56 -15.58
N GLU A 211 11.16 9.79 -15.94
CA GLU A 211 11.82 11.00 -15.48
C GLU A 211 11.64 11.20 -13.95
N ASP A 212 10.49 10.84 -13.41
CA ASP A 212 10.28 10.86 -11.95
C ASP A 212 11.21 9.89 -11.23
N VAL A 213 11.47 8.72 -11.83
CA VAL A 213 12.40 7.72 -11.28
C VAL A 213 13.84 8.24 -11.35
N LYS A 214 14.28 8.78 -12.50
CA LYS A 214 15.63 9.36 -12.68
C LYS A 214 15.91 10.51 -11.71
N ASN A 215 14.90 11.28 -11.39
CA ASN A 215 15.02 12.45 -10.52
C ASN A 215 14.79 12.10 -9.02
N LEU A 216 14.57 10.84 -8.67
CA LEU A 216 14.41 10.42 -7.28
C LEU A 216 15.70 10.69 -6.49
N GLN A 217 15.63 11.54 -5.47
CA GLN A 217 16.79 11.93 -4.66
C GLN A 217 17.14 10.90 -3.58
N SER A 218 16.13 10.19 -3.09
CA SER A 218 16.31 9.19 -2.04
C SER A 218 16.86 7.88 -2.62
N PRO A 219 17.93 7.30 -2.04
CA PRO A 219 18.37 5.96 -2.41
C PRO A 219 17.21 4.96 -2.31
N ALA A 220 16.98 4.20 -3.38
CA ALA A 220 15.90 3.25 -3.50
C ALA A 220 16.43 1.81 -3.56
N LEU A 221 15.74 0.89 -2.87
CA LEU A 221 15.97 -0.55 -2.95
C LEU A 221 14.67 -1.24 -3.31
N LEU A 222 14.71 -2.05 -4.38
CA LEU A 222 13.54 -2.77 -4.86
C LEU A 222 13.65 -4.26 -4.58
N PHE A 223 12.53 -4.84 -4.15
CA PHE A 223 12.38 -6.28 -3.98
C PHE A 223 11.20 -6.81 -4.77
N TYR A 224 11.36 -7.99 -5.34
CA TYR A 224 10.27 -8.80 -5.86
C TYR A 224 10.55 -10.28 -5.60
N GLY A 225 9.47 -11.07 -5.48
CA GLY A 225 9.57 -12.52 -5.27
C GLY A 225 9.84 -13.26 -6.58
N ASP A 226 10.50 -14.41 -6.49
CA ASP A 226 10.74 -15.30 -7.64
C ASP A 226 9.43 -15.86 -8.24
N ARG A 227 8.36 -15.93 -7.42
CA ARG A 227 7.02 -16.39 -7.79
C ARG A 227 5.96 -15.29 -7.85
N SER A 228 6.40 -14.02 -7.84
CA SER A 228 5.50 -12.87 -7.99
C SER A 228 4.86 -12.84 -9.38
N TYR A 229 3.74 -12.13 -9.47
CA TYR A 229 3.12 -11.90 -10.77
C TYR A 229 4.10 -11.28 -11.76
N TRP A 230 3.96 -11.65 -13.03
CA TRP A 230 4.84 -11.20 -14.10
C TRP A 230 4.95 -9.67 -14.16
N TRP A 231 3.85 -8.94 -13.98
CA TRP A 231 3.84 -7.49 -14.04
C TRP A 231 4.54 -6.83 -12.84
N GLN A 232 4.48 -7.42 -11.65
CA GLN A 232 5.21 -6.92 -10.47
C GLN A 232 6.72 -7.03 -10.67
N LYS A 233 7.18 -8.16 -11.22
CA LYS A 233 8.58 -8.34 -11.62
C LYS A 233 8.96 -7.33 -12.69
N TYR A 234 8.10 -7.16 -13.70
CA TYR A 234 8.34 -6.23 -14.79
C TYR A 234 8.53 -4.80 -14.29
N VAL A 235 7.60 -4.29 -13.48
CA VAL A 235 7.69 -2.95 -12.86
C VAL A 235 9.00 -2.80 -12.08
N SER A 236 9.36 -3.78 -11.25
CA SER A 236 10.58 -3.71 -10.43
C SER A 236 11.84 -3.71 -11.29
N VAL A 237 11.90 -4.54 -12.33
CA VAL A 237 13.03 -4.57 -13.27
C VAL A 237 13.11 -3.29 -14.10
N SER A 238 11.98 -2.77 -14.57
CA SER A 238 11.95 -1.50 -15.33
C SER A 238 12.43 -0.35 -14.46
N PHE A 239 12.01 -0.28 -13.20
CA PHE A 239 12.47 0.76 -12.28
C PHE A 239 13.99 0.70 -12.06
N ASP A 240 14.59 -0.49 -11.95
CA ASP A 240 16.02 -0.68 -11.74
C ASP A 240 16.87 -0.34 -12.99
N GLN A 241 16.27 -0.37 -14.19
CA GLN A 241 16.92 -0.07 -15.47
C GLN A 241 16.88 1.42 -15.86
N ILE A 242 16.04 2.21 -15.20
CA ILE A 242 15.89 3.66 -15.41
C ILE A 242 16.97 4.43 -14.65
#